data_2587b0b4f2f3b6191dd565d500222c46
#
_entry.id   2587b0b4f2f3b6191dd565d500222c46
#
_cell.length_a   1.000
_cell.length_b   1.000
_cell.length_c   1.000
_cell.angle_alpha   90.00
_cell.angle_beta   90.00
_cell.angle_gamma   90.00
#
_symmetry.space_group_name_H-M   'P 1'
#
loop_
_entity.id
_entity.type
_entity.pdbx_description
1 polymer ?
#
loop_
_entity_poly.entity_id
_entity_poly.type
_entity_poly.pdbx_seq_one_letter_code
_entity_poly.pdbx_strand_id
1 'polypeptide(L)'
;MREYKGLTFELLKEENIEELTAIMTRAFDEDSRIHLGQEKGGPPGYDNGDFLRKWGLHKDATAYKISSEGRAVGGLIVWINPRTRVNFLGNIFVDTDLQNKGVGRIIWEFVEKEYPDTRKWCTETPIFSRRNHNFYVNKLGFHVVAIKDPKDWKQGSFMLEKVME
;
A
#
# COMPACT_ATOMS: atom_id res chain seq x y z
N MET A 1 -6.81 -2.08 18.35
CA MET A 1 -6.47 -3.33 17.63
C MET A 1 -7.69 -3.90 16.97
N ARG A 2 -7.59 -4.21 15.69
CA ARG A 2 -8.66 -4.83 14.91
C ARG A 2 -8.18 -6.15 14.35
N GLU A 3 -9.08 -7.12 14.28
CA GLU A 3 -8.77 -8.42 13.67
C GLU A 3 -9.69 -8.67 12.48
N TYR A 4 -9.14 -9.23 11.41
CA TYR A 4 -9.89 -9.57 10.22
C TYR A 4 -9.21 -10.72 9.46
N LYS A 5 -9.93 -11.84 9.32
CA LYS A 5 -9.47 -13.02 8.56
C LYS A 5 -8.04 -13.47 8.88
N GLY A 6 -7.70 -13.51 10.17
CA GLY A 6 -6.39 -13.96 10.63
C GLY A 6 -5.31 -12.90 10.67
N LEU A 7 -5.62 -11.67 10.27
CA LEU A 7 -4.69 -10.55 10.36
C LEU A 7 -5.10 -9.62 11.50
N THR A 8 -4.10 -9.05 12.17
CA THR A 8 -4.27 -8.06 13.21
C THR A 8 -3.79 -6.71 12.70
N PHE A 9 -4.60 -5.67 12.88
CA PHE A 9 -4.34 -4.31 12.43
C PHE A 9 -4.20 -3.41 13.65
N GLU A 10 -3.00 -2.85 13.84
CA GLU A 10 -2.69 -1.92 14.94
C GLU A 10 -2.27 -0.58 14.37
N LEU A 11 -2.69 0.53 14.99
CA LEU A 11 -2.23 1.84 14.56
C LEU A 11 -0.70 1.92 14.65
N LEU A 12 -0.11 2.45 13.60
CA LEU A 12 1.34 2.59 13.48
C LEU A 12 1.87 3.54 14.56
N LYS A 13 2.99 3.14 15.20
CA LYS A 13 3.70 3.92 16.21
C LYS A 13 5.16 4.01 15.81
N GLU A 14 5.88 4.99 16.40
CA GLU A 14 7.32 5.15 16.16
C GLU A 14 8.09 3.85 16.43
N GLU A 15 7.72 3.12 17.46
CA GLU A 15 8.38 1.86 17.82
C GLU A 15 8.25 0.76 16.76
N ASN A 16 7.31 0.91 15.81
CA ASN A 16 7.10 -0.07 14.75
C ASN A 16 7.92 0.22 13.48
N ILE A 17 8.53 1.41 13.39
CA ILE A 17 9.13 1.90 12.15
C ILE A 17 10.27 1.00 11.68
N GLU A 18 11.16 0.61 12.57
CA GLU A 18 12.34 -0.20 12.22
C GLU A 18 11.91 -1.55 11.64
N GLU A 19 11.01 -2.25 12.32
CA GLU A 19 10.50 -3.55 11.88
C GLU A 19 9.79 -3.47 10.54
N LEU A 20 8.91 -2.49 10.37
CA LEU A 20 8.15 -2.32 9.12
C LEU A 20 9.02 -1.81 7.97
N THR A 21 10.04 -1.02 8.27
CA THR A 21 11.00 -0.57 7.24
C THR A 21 11.73 -1.75 6.63
N ALA A 22 12.11 -2.74 7.42
CA ALA A 22 12.76 -3.94 6.89
C ALA A 22 11.83 -4.69 5.91
N ILE A 23 10.56 -4.80 6.24
CA ILE A 23 9.56 -5.44 5.37
C ILE A 23 9.33 -4.61 4.10
N MET A 24 9.15 -3.31 4.24
CA MET A 24 8.96 -2.39 3.12
C MET A 24 10.15 -2.44 2.15
N THR A 25 11.36 -2.45 2.69
CA THR A 25 12.60 -2.55 1.91
C THR A 25 12.59 -3.80 1.04
N ARG A 26 12.31 -4.96 1.63
CA ARG A 26 12.25 -6.21 0.88
C ARG A 26 11.19 -6.17 -0.22
N ALA A 27 10.02 -5.64 0.09
CA ALA A 27 8.90 -5.61 -0.85
C ALA A 27 9.21 -4.72 -2.07
N PHE A 28 9.75 -3.52 -1.84
CA PHE A 28 10.09 -2.60 -2.93
C PHE A 28 11.31 -3.07 -3.73
N ASP A 29 12.33 -3.61 -3.06
CA ASP A 29 13.50 -4.13 -3.75
C ASP A 29 13.11 -5.30 -4.66
N GLU A 30 12.21 -6.17 -4.21
CA GLU A 30 11.75 -7.27 -5.05
C GLU A 30 10.97 -6.79 -6.27
N ASP A 31 10.12 -5.81 -6.12
CA ASP A 31 9.38 -5.21 -7.24
C ASP A 31 10.34 -4.61 -8.28
N SER A 32 11.36 -3.90 -7.82
CA SER A 32 12.40 -3.34 -8.68
C SER A 32 13.22 -4.43 -9.39
N ARG A 33 13.55 -5.50 -8.68
CA ARG A 33 14.29 -6.62 -9.24
C ARG A 33 13.49 -7.32 -10.35
N ILE A 34 12.21 -7.57 -10.09
CA ILE A 34 11.35 -8.28 -11.04
C ILE A 34 11.08 -7.44 -12.30
N HIS A 35 10.80 -6.15 -12.13
CA HIS A 35 10.31 -5.32 -13.24
C HIS A 35 11.35 -4.42 -13.87
N LEU A 36 12.42 -4.07 -13.14
CA LEU A 36 13.47 -3.18 -13.65
C LEU A 36 14.83 -3.84 -13.76
N GLY A 37 14.99 -5.06 -13.23
CA GLY A 37 16.29 -5.71 -13.19
C GLY A 37 17.28 -5.03 -12.25
N GLN A 38 16.80 -4.26 -11.27
CA GLN A 38 17.60 -3.54 -10.28
C GLN A 38 17.51 -4.27 -8.94
N GLU A 39 18.64 -4.40 -8.24
CA GLU A 39 18.66 -5.07 -6.95
C GLU A 39 17.92 -4.27 -5.88
N LYS A 40 17.91 -2.94 -6.00
CA LYS A 40 17.29 -2.03 -5.04
C LYS A 40 16.50 -0.96 -5.75
N GLY A 41 15.42 -0.53 -5.14
CA GLY A 41 14.64 0.59 -5.63
C GLY A 41 13.29 0.71 -4.94
N GLY A 42 12.90 1.95 -4.69
CA GLY A 42 11.62 2.27 -4.06
C GLY A 42 11.48 3.78 -3.90
N PRO A 43 10.37 4.24 -3.31
CA PRO A 43 10.19 5.68 -3.09
C PRO A 43 11.22 6.21 -2.08
N PRO A 44 11.51 7.52 -2.12
CA PRO A 44 12.47 8.10 -1.18
C PRO A 44 12.15 7.75 0.27
N GLY A 45 13.18 7.27 1.00
CA GLY A 45 13.06 6.92 2.41
C GLY A 45 12.44 5.55 2.71
N TYR A 46 12.20 4.74 1.68
CA TYR A 46 11.58 3.42 1.87
C TYR A 46 12.46 2.45 2.68
N ASP A 47 13.79 2.62 2.65
CA ASP A 47 14.76 1.70 3.23
C ASP A 47 15.46 2.22 4.48
N ASN A 48 15.10 3.41 4.97
CA ASN A 48 15.72 3.99 6.16
C ASN A 48 14.72 4.48 7.22
N GLY A 49 13.43 4.24 7.01
CA GLY A 49 12.37 4.64 7.93
C GLY A 49 11.77 6.01 7.66
N ASP A 50 12.38 6.82 6.82
CA ASP A 50 11.89 8.18 6.55
C ASP A 50 10.53 8.18 5.86
N PHE A 51 10.29 7.24 4.95
CA PHE A 51 9.00 7.12 4.27
C PHE A 51 7.87 6.87 5.27
N LEU A 52 8.05 5.89 6.13
CA LEU A 52 7.02 5.53 7.11
C LEU A 52 6.81 6.63 8.15
N ARG A 53 7.87 7.32 8.57
CA ARG A 53 7.74 8.45 9.50
C ARG A 53 7.00 9.60 8.83
N LYS A 54 7.39 9.98 7.62
CA LYS A 54 6.80 11.11 6.92
C LYS A 54 5.34 10.88 6.57
N TRP A 55 5.02 9.72 6.04
CA TRP A 55 3.68 9.44 5.52
C TRP A 55 2.82 8.62 6.47
N GLY A 56 3.40 7.61 7.12
CA GLY A 56 2.67 6.75 8.04
C GLY A 56 2.30 7.42 9.34
N LEU A 57 3.19 8.27 9.86
CA LEU A 57 2.95 9.03 11.10
C LEU A 57 2.44 10.45 10.83
N HIS A 58 2.11 10.77 9.58
CA HIS A 58 1.55 12.07 9.24
C HIS A 58 0.21 12.27 9.96
N LYS A 59 -0.01 13.49 10.48
CA LYS A 59 -1.21 13.80 11.28
C LYS A 59 -2.54 13.53 10.55
N ASP A 60 -2.56 13.63 9.22
CA ASP A 60 -3.76 13.44 8.41
C ASP A 60 -3.87 12.03 7.83
N ALA A 61 -2.88 11.18 8.03
CA ALA A 61 -2.90 9.80 7.60
C ALA A 61 -3.38 8.87 8.71
N THR A 62 -3.91 7.73 8.31
CA THR A 62 -4.16 6.61 9.22
C THR A 62 -3.32 5.44 8.70
N ALA A 63 -2.44 4.93 9.53
CA ALA A 63 -1.55 3.85 9.13
C ALA A 63 -1.62 2.71 10.13
N TYR A 64 -1.41 1.50 9.62
CA TYR A 64 -1.51 0.27 10.41
C TYR A 64 -0.27 -0.58 10.23
N LYS A 65 0.20 -1.14 11.35
CA LYS A 65 1.05 -2.32 11.36
C LYS A 65 0.15 -3.53 11.23
N ILE A 66 0.47 -4.43 10.32
CA ILE A 66 -0.32 -5.64 10.09
C ILE A 66 0.49 -6.85 10.51
N SER A 67 -0.11 -7.70 11.32
CA SER A 67 0.54 -8.89 11.86
C SER A 67 -0.31 -10.14 11.61
N SER A 68 0.33 -11.29 11.56
CA SER A 68 -0.30 -12.60 11.52
C SER A 68 0.42 -13.50 12.52
N GLU A 69 -0.32 -14.10 13.42
CA GLU A 69 0.22 -15.00 14.46
C GLU A 69 1.43 -14.40 15.20
N GLY A 70 1.31 -13.11 15.57
CA GLY A 70 2.35 -12.39 16.31
C GLY A 70 3.52 -11.89 15.47
N ARG A 71 3.56 -12.18 14.18
CA ARG A 71 4.61 -11.74 13.26
C ARG A 71 4.12 -10.54 12.43
N ALA A 72 4.93 -9.49 12.34
CA ALA A 72 4.64 -8.40 11.42
C ALA A 72 4.74 -8.90 9.98
N VAL A 73 3.74 -8.62 9.16
CA VAL A 73 3.65 -9.10 7.78
C VAL A 73 3.53 -7.99 6.75
N GLY A 74 3.24 -6.78 7.17
CA GLY A 74 3.11 -5.65 6.25
C GLY A 74 2.58 -4.41 6.91
N GLY A 75 2.22 -3.44 6.07
CA GLY A 75 1.69 -2.16 6.51
C GLY A 75 0.70 -1.58 5.52
N LEU A 76 -0.02 -0.59 6.00
CA LEU A 76 -1.09 0.07 5.25
C LEU A 76 -1.12 1.54 5.64
N ILE A 77 -1.19 2.43 4.67
CA ILE A 77 -1.37 3.87 4.89
C ILE A 77 -2.56 4.33 4.07
N VAL A 78 -3.55 4.93 4.72
CA VAL A 78 -4.72 5.49 4.05
C VAL A 78 -4.93 6.93 4.47
N TRP A 79 -5.53 7.71 3.58
CA TRP A 79 -5.87 9.12 3.81
C TRP A 79 -7.38 9.24 3.70
N ILE A 80 -8.03 9.49 4.83
CA ILE A 80 -9.49 9.49 4.94
C ILE A 80 -10.00 10.93 5.01
N ASN A 81 -10.90 11.30 4.10
CA ASN A 81 -11.54 12.60 4.10
C ASN A 81 -13.05 12.40 4.33
N PRO A 82 -13.52 12.56 5.57
CA PRO A 82 -14.93 12.31 5.90
C PRO A 82 -15.89 13.31 5.25
N ARG A 83 -15.39 14.48 4.87
CA ARG A 83 -16.23 15.51 4.25
C ARG A 83 -16.53 15.19 2.79
N THR A 84 -15.53 14.84 2.00
CA THR A 84 -15.71 14.53 0.58
C THR A 84 -16.06 13.06 0.36
N ARG A 85 -15.65 12.19 1.29
CA ARG A 85 -15.73 10.73 1.19
C ARG A 85 -14.95 10.19 -0.02
N VAL A 86 -13.99 10.98 -0.51
CA VAL A 86 -13.01 10.56 -1.49
C VAL A 86 -11.71 10.32 -0.74
N ASN A 87 -11.29 9.07 -0.66
CA ASN A 87 -10.17 8.63 0.15
C ASN A 87 -9.02 8.16 -0.73
N PHE A 88 -7.82 8.17 -0.18
CA PHE A 88 -6.61 7.81 -0.92
C PHE A 88 -5.90 6.65 -0.22
N LEU A 89 -5.58 5.62 -1.00
CA LEU A 89 -4.70 4.54 -0.56
C LEU A 89 -3.26 4.99 -0.82
N GLY A 90 -2.56 5.34 0.26
CA GLY A 90 -1.20 5.84 0.16
C GLY A 90 -0.17 4.74 -0.08
N ASN A 91 -0.29 3.64 0.65
CA ASN A 91 0.59 2.51 0.47
C ASN A 91 -0.01 1.24 1.08
N ILE A 92 0.28 0.12 0.46
CA ILE A 92 0.01 -1.20 0.99
C ILE A 92 1.21 -2.07 0.62
N PHE A 93 1.83 -2.69 1.61
CA PHE A 93 2.97 -3.55 1.37
C PHE A 93 2.88 -4.81 2.23
N VAL A 94 3.34 -5.91 1.68
CA VAL A 94 3.30 -7.24 2.30
C VAL A 94 4.69 -7.87 2.13
N ASP A 95 5.16 -8.57 3.17
CA ASP A 95 6.45 -9.24 3.13
C ASP A 95 6.50 -10.22 1.95
N THR A 96 7.67 -10.32 1.36
CA THR A 96 7.88 -11.05 0.09
C THR A 96 7.50 -12.53 0.18
N ASP A 97 7.70 -13.17 1.32
CA ASP A 97 7.35 -14.58 1.50
C ASP A 97 5.83 -14.83 1.60
N LEU A 98 5.05 -13.76 1.75
CA LEU A 98 3.58 -13.83 1.84
C LEU A 98 2.87 -13.26 0.62
N GLN A 99 3.61 -12.82 -0.38
CA GLN A 99 3.01 -12.32 -1.62
C GLN A 99 2.40 -13.46 -2.42
N ASN A 100 1.38 -13.16 -3.23
CA ASN A 100 0.61 -14.12 -4.02
C ASN A 100 -0.14 -15.18 -3.19
N LYS A 101 -0.37 -14.90 -1.90
CA LYS A 101 -1.13 -15.77 -0.99
C LYS A 101 -2.45 -15.15 -0.53
N GLY A 102 -2.87 -14.07 -1.20
CA GLY A 102 -4.14 -13.42 -0.90
C GLY A 102 -4.11 -12.44 0.28
N VAL A 103 -2.95 -12.22 0.91
CA VAL A 103 -2.83 -11.32 2.07
C VAL A 103 -3.20 -9.88 1.71
N GLY A 104 -2.68 -9.37 0.59
CA GLY A 104 -3.00 -8.00 0.15
C GLY A 104 -4.49 -7.80 -0.09
N ARG A 105 -5.16 -8.80 -0.65
CA ARG A 105 -6.61 -8.74 -0.86
C ARG A 105 -7.38 -8.71 0.45
N ILE A 106 -6.96 -9.49 1.44
CA ILE A 106 -7.57 -9.48 2.79
C ILE A 106 -7.38 -8.10 3.43
N ILE A 107 -6.20 -7.51 3.29
CA ILE A 107 -5.95 -6.16 3.79
C ILE A 107 -6.92 -5.16 3.16
N TRP A 108 -7.11 -5.24 1.85
CA TRP A 108 -8.03 -4.35 1.15
C TRP A 108 -9.49 -4.57 1.58
N GLU A 109 -9.92 -5.81 1.75
CA GLU A 109 -11.25 -6.11 2.26
C GLU A 109 -11.47 -5.47 3.64
N PHE A 110 -10.45 -5.52 4.51
CA PHE A 110 -10.49 -4.82 5.79
C PHE A 110 -10.70 -3.31 5.60
N VAL A 111 -9.98 -2.70 4.67
CA VAL A 111 -10.10 -1.25 4.40
C VAL A 111 -11.53 -0.90 3.98
N GLU A 112 -12.11 -1.65 3.05
CA GLU A 112 -13.47 -1.39 2.60
C GLU A 112 -14.49 -1.56 3.73
N LYS A 113 -14.28 -2.52 4.60
CA LYS A 113 -15.16 -2.78 5.74
C LYS A 113 -15.00 -1.72 6.84
N GLU A 114 -13.77 -1.24 7.08
CA GLU A 114 -13.49 -0.25 8.11
C GLU A 114 -13.97 1.15 7.72
N TYR A 115 -14.00 1.46 6.42
CA TYR A 115 -14.39 2.76 5.90
C TYR A 115 -15.56 2.65 4.92
N PRO A 116 -16.74 2.18 5.40
CA PRO A 116 -17.88 1.87 4.52
C PRO A 116 -18.53 3.09 3.88
N ASP A 117 -18.29 4.28 4.43
CA ASP A 117 -18.87 5.53 3.90
C ASP A 117 -18.08 6.11 2.74
N THR A 118 -16.99 5.45 2.33
CA THR A 118 -16.18 5.91 1.21
C THR A 118 -16.97 5.88 -0.08
N ARG A 119 -16.94 6.99 -0.80
CA ARG A 119 -17.58 7.09 -2.10
C ARG A 119 -16.65 6.69 -3.23
N LYS A 120 -15.37 7.01 -3.08
CA LYS A 120 -14.35 6.69 -4.09
C LYS A 120 -12.98 6.56 -3.43
N TRP A 121 -12.25 5.52 -3.81
CA TRP A 121 -10.85 5.32 -3.47
C TRP A 121 -9.96 5.71 -4.65
N CYS A 122 -8.89 6.44 -4.37
CA CYS A 122 -7.86 6.78 -5.34
C CYS A 122 -6.54 6.17 -4.91
N THR A 123 -5.70 5.82 -5.88
CA THR A 123 -4.32 5.39 -5.60
C THR A 123 -3.45 5.66 -6.82
N GLU A 124 -2.15 5.46 -6.66
CA GLU A 124 -1.16 5.67 -7.71
C GLU A 124 -0.15 4.52 -7.66
N THR A 125 0.27 4.03 -8.81
CA THR A 125 1.24 2.95 -8.90
C THR A 125 2.20 3.18 -10.07
N PRO A 126 3.49 2.78 -9.96
CA PRO A 126 4.44 2.95 -11.06
C PRO A 126 4.00 2.21 -12.34
N ILE A 127 4.26 2.84 -13.48
CA ILE A 127 3.96 2.23 -14.79
C ILE A 127 4.69 0.89 -14.95
N PHE A 128 5.90 0.76 -14.40
CA PHE A 128 6.70 -0.46 -14.55
C PHE A 128 6.17 -1.65 -13.76
N SER A 129 5.38 -1.42 -12.70
CA SER A 129 4.98 -2.49 -11.78
C SER A 129 3.73 -3.23 -12.26
N ARG A 130 3.94 -4.18 -13.18
CA ARG A 130 2.84 -5.00 -13.73
C ARG A 130 2.15 -5.84 -12.65
N ARG A 131 2.91 -6.25 -11.63
CA ARG A 131 2.36 -6.98 -10.49
C ARG A 131 1.32 -6.12 -9.74
N ASN A 132 1.63 -4.84 -9.52
CA ASN A 132 0.69 -3.91 -8.89
C ASN A 132 -0.52 -3.64 -9.80
N HIS A 133 -0.34 -3.54 -11.11
CA HIS A 133 -1.45 -3.37 -12.03
C HIS A 133 -2.45 -4.52 -11.91
N ASN A 134 -1.94 -5.74 -11.92
CA ASN A 134 -2.78 -6.93 -11.76
C ASN A 134 -3.50 -6.91 -10.41
N PHE A 135 -2.80 -6.52 -9.36
CA PHE A 135 -3.39 -6.44 -8.02
C PHE A 135 -4.50 -5.41 -7.95
N TYR A 136 -4.21 -4.16 -8.30
CA TYR A 136 -5.20 -3.09 -8.16
C TYR A 136 -6.37 -3.23 -9.14
N VAL A 137 -6.09 -3.53 -10.40
CA VAL A 137 -7.14 -3.58 -11.43
C VAL A 137 -7.90 -4.90 -11.36
N ASN A 138 -7.22 -6.02 -11.44
CA ASN A 138 -7.87 -7.32 -11.59
C ASN A 138 -8.39 -7.88 -10.27
N LYS A 139 -7.65 -7.70 -9.17
CA LYS A 139 -8.02 -8.28 -7.88
C LYS A 139 -8.85 -7.33 -7.02
N LEU A 140 -8.58 -6.04 -7.05
CA LEU A 140 -9.26 -5.07 -6.20
C LEU A 140 -10.37 -4.28 -6.89
N GLY A 141 -10.38 -4.24 -8.23
CA GLY A 141 -11.44 -3.55 -8.97
C GLY A 141 -11.20 -2.08 -9.23
N PHE A 142 -9.95 -1.60 -9.14
CA PHE A 142 -9.61 -0.25 -9.53
C PHE A 142 -9.55 -0.11 -11.06
N HIS A 143 -9.69 1.11 -11.55
CA HIS A 143 -9.56 1.44 -12.96
C HIS A 143 -8.50 2.51 -13.16
N VAL A 144 -7.71 2.41 -14.22
CA VAL A 144 -6.76 3.45 -14.60
C VAL A 144 -7.53 4.62 -15.19
N VAL A 145 -7.35 5.81 -14.62
CA VAL A 145 -8.08 7.01 -15.07
C VAL A 145 -7.15 8.07 -15.65
N ALA A 146 -5.85 8.00 -15.39
CA ALA A 146 -4.87 8.93 -15.92
C ALA A 146 -3.49 8.31 -15.88
N ILE A 147 -2.57 8.84 -16.69
CA ILE A 147 -1.18 8.41 -16.72
C ILE A 147 -0.32 9.65 -16.49
N LYS A 148 0.52 9.60 -15.48
CA LYS A 148 1.44 10.67 -15.13
C LYS A 148 2.81 10.35 -15.73
N ASP A 149 3.42 11.33 -16.39
CA ASP A 149 4.74 11.20 -17.03
C ASP A 149 4.85 9.96 -17.94
N PRO A 150 3.96 9.82 -18.95
CA PRO A 150 3.85 8.57 -19.72
C PRO A 150 5.10 8.25 -20.57
N LYS A 151 5.95 9.24 -20.82
CA LYS A 151 7.19 9.04 -21.59
C LYS A 151 8.33 8.48 -20.76
N ASP A 152 8.23 8.58 -19.43
CA ASP A 152 9.22 8.06 -18.50
C ASP A 152 8.62 6.85 -17.77
N TRP A 153 8.76 5.67 -18.35
CA TRP A 153 8.14 4.47 -17.79
C TRP A 153 8.74 4.05 -16.45
N LYS A 154 9.93 4.55 -16.10
CA LYS A 154 10.56 4.28 -14.79
C LYS A 154 10.05 5.21 -13.69
N GLN A 155 9.74 6.46 -14.02
CA GLN A 155 9.29 7.46 -13.06
C GLN A 155 7.80 7.76 -13.18
N GLY A 156 7.20 7.44 -14.33
CA GLY A 156 5.79 7.66 -14.55
C GLY A 156 4.91 6.72 -13.75
N SER A 157 3.64 7.08 -13.62
CA SER A 157 2.69 6.29 -12.83
C SER A 157 1.31 6.30 -13.44
N PHE A 158 0.55 5.27 -13.09
CA PHE A 158 -0.89 5.20 -13.34
C PHE A 158 -1.63 5.76 -12.13
N MET A 159 -2.62 6.61 -12.41
CA MET A 159 -3.59 7.06 -11.42
C MET A 159 -4.81 6.16 -11.52
N LEU A 160 -5.22 5.59 -10.41
CA LEU A 160 -6.31 4.61 -10.37
C LEU A 160 -7.42 5.06 -9.43
N GLU A 161 -8.65 4.67 -9.77
CA GLU A 161 -9.82 4.96 -8.94
C GLU A 161 -10.71 3.73 -8.84
N LYS A 162 -11.36 3.61 -7.67
CA LYS A 162 -12.42 2.64 -7.44
C LYS A 162 -13.62 3.37 -6.87
N VAL A 163 -14.72 3.42 -7.64
CA VAL A 163 -15.98 4.02 -7.19
C VAL A 163 -16.74 2.98 -6.37
N MET A 164 -17.15 3.38 -5.19
CA MET A 164 -17.92 2.52 -4.28
C MET A 164 -19.41 2.83 -4.45
N GLU A 165 -20.19 1.79 -4.41
CA GLU A 165 -21.64 1.91 -4.58
C GLU A 165 -22.40 1.70 -3.28
#